data_eda55721ee2c8099df8b6f48b867ac6a
#
_entry.id   eda55721ee2c8099df8b6f48b867ac6a
#
_cell.length_a   1.000
_cell.length_b   1.000
_cell.length_c   1.000
_cell.angle_alpha   90.00
_cell.angle_beta   90.00
_cell.angle_gamma   90.00
#
_symmetry.space_group_name_H-M   'P 1'
#
loop_
_entity.id
_entity.type
_entity.pdbx_description
1 polymer ?
#
loop_
_entity_poly.entity_id
_entity_poly.type
_entity_poly.pdbx_seq_one_letter_code
_entity_poly.pdbx_strand_id
1 'polypeptide(L)'
;METEAAREHHVIFAIDEPELSLHVSSCFEQFEKLKDISQASVQTIVTTHWYGFMPIVSDGVAIYCPKLETELIMIDLRCFREDIAKLRKTTQGKLPSDIELKGLNDLVQSMIASITGSDYRWIVCEGSADKIYLDFYLSRKKLFILPVGGSKHVKKIFRYLEMALDDHRDDIKGKVFLLLDTDKAFEKYDANDSIKQIQIKRIHNDIDESKTILKSTSNTEYHPPTVMEDTLIPNDFTTTLRSFESDPDFGDYVGPLLDAINHDHEDWPAALAFDLRTTEQRSMEELFNLPGFKVKFALKYTEIADVSNIPLWMNELTDFLFPVIRKSRTNKPRG
;
A
#
# COMPACT_ATOMS: atom_id res chain seq x y z
N MET A 1 28.89 0.21 -44.59
CA MET A 1 27.65 0.81 -44.13
C MET A 1 27.64 0.63 -42.61
N GLU A 2 28.11 1.64 -41.91
CA GLU A 2 28.07 1.68 -40.44
C GLU A 2 26.64 1.99 -40.03
N THR A 3 26.02 1.08 -39.29
CA THR A 3 24.73 1.32 -38.66
C THR A 3 24.93 2.41 -37.62
N GLU A 4 24.36 3.59 -37.83
CA GLU A 4 24.17 4.60 -36.78
C GLU A 4 23.40 3.96 -35.63
N ALA A 5 24.12 3.60 -34.57
CA ALA A 5 23.50 3.22 -33.32
C ALA A 5 22.70 4.44 -32.84
N ALA A 6 21.39 4.29 -32.75
CA ALA A 6 20.51 5.30 -32.20
C ALA A 6 21.05 5.74 -30.84
N ARG A 7 21.51 6.98 -30.71
CA ARG A 7 21.92 7.56 -29.44
C ARG A 7 20.65 7.70 -28.59
N GLU A 8 20.51 6.84 -27.60
CA GLU A 8 19.49 7.04 -26.58
C GLU A 8 19.78 8.35 -25.86
N HIS A 9 18.94 9.34 -26.08
CA HIS A 9 19.03 10.63 -25.38
C HIS A 9 18.38 10.44 -24.00
N HIS A 10 19.21 10.41 -22.96
CA HIS A 10 18.72 10.46 -21.59
C HIS A 10 18.34 11.91 -21.25
N VAL A 11 17.08 12.14 -20.92
CA VAL A 11 16.58 13.46 -20.52
C VAL A 11 16.49 13.49 -19.00
N ILE A 12 17.05 14.53 -18.38
CA ILE A 12 16.86 14.83 -16.95
C ILE A 12 15.92 16.04 -16.87
N PHE A 13 14.84 15.86 -16.15
CA PHE A 13 13.85 16.92 -15.90
C PHE A 13 13.97 17.35 -14.43
N ALA A 14 14.49 18.55 -14.19
CA ALA A 14 14.68 19.10 -12.85
C ALA A 14 13.66 20.20 -12.57
N ILE A 15 12.96 20.11 -11.45
CA ILE A 15 11.94 21.09 -11.04
C ILE A 15 12.19 21.48 -9.59
N ASP A 16 12.16 22.79 -9.35
CA ASP A 16 12.31 23.38 -8.03
C ASP A 16 10.93 23.75 -7.47
N GLU A 17 10.59 23.18 -6.32
CA GLU A 17 9.35 23.42 -5.55
C GLU A 17 8.07 23.50 -6.42
N PRO A 18 7.69 22.41 -7.13
CA PRO A 18 6.53 22.43 -8.03
C PRO A 18 5.20 22.69 -7.32
N GLU A 19 5.14 22.56 -6.00
CA GLU A 19 3.98 22.86 -5.16
C GLU A 19 3.78 24.34 -4.86
N LEU A 20 4.78 25.21 -5.11
CA LEU A 20 4.68 26.62 -4.82
C LEU A 20 3.48 27.26 -5.52
N SER A 21 2.67 27.95 -4.73
CA SER A 21 1.46 28.67 -5.19
C SER A 21 0.32 27.76 -5.69
N LEU A 22 0.43 26.45 -5.53
CA LEU A 22 -0.65 25.53 -5.87
C LEU A 22 -1.57 25.27 -4.67
N HIS A 23 -2.86 25.11 -4.95
CA HIS A 23 -3.78 24.52 -3.98
C HIS A 23 -3.42 23.05 -3.78
N VAL A 24 -3.58 22.53 -2.56
CA VAL A 24 -3.18 21.15 -2.19
C VAL A 24 -3.74 20.09 -3.15
N SER A 25 -4.99 20.24 -3.62
CA SER A 25 -5.57 19.31 -4.61
C SER A 25 -4.82 19.32 -5.95
N SER A 26 -4.29 20.47 -6.35
CA SER A 26 -3.53 20.62 -7.60
C SER A 26 -2.10 20.07 -7.46
N CYS A 27 -1.56 20.00 -6.25
CA CYS A 27 -0.26 19.38 -6.01
C CYS A 27 -0.27 17.89 -6.41
N PHE A 28 -1.35 17.15 -6.08
CA PHE A 28 -1.47 15.75 -6.49
C PHE A 28 -1.48 15.57 -8.00
N GLU A 29 -2.26 16.39 -8.73
CA GLU A 29 -2.27 16.35 -10.20
C GLU A 29 -0.89 16.63 -10.79
N GLN A 30 -0.16 17.56 -10.19
CA GLN A 30 1.18 17.90 -10.63
C GLN A 30 2.14 16.73 -10.41
N PHE A 31 2.10 16.10 -9.24
CA PHE A 31 2.95 14.95 -8.96
C PHE A 31 2.58 13.71 -9.78
N GLU A 32 1.30 13.48 -10.10
CA GLU A 32 0.90 12.43 -11.05
C GLU A 32 1.52 12.67 -12.44
N LYS A 33 1.49 13.92 -12.94
CA LYS A 33 2.13 14.26 -14.22
C LYS A 33 3.63 14.04 -14.19
N LEU A 34 4.30 14.37 -13.08
CA LEU A 34 5.73 14.14 -12.91
C LEU A 34 6.06 12.64 -12.88
N LYS A 35 5.21 11.84 -12.23
CA LYS A 35 5.32 10.38 -12.25
C LYS A 35 5.15 9.83 -13.68
N ASP A 36 4.14 10.29 -14.42
CA ASP A 36 3.91 9.88 -15.81
C ASP A 36 5.14 10.21 -16.70
N ILE A 37 5.75 11.38 -16.51
CA ILE A 37 6.97 11.80 -17.22
C ILE A 37 8.14 10.88 -16.86
N SER A 38 8.33 10.56 -15.58
CA SER A 38 9.43 9.72 -15.12
C SER A 38 9.36 8.29 -15.65
N GLN A 39 8.15 7.77 -15.88
CA GLN A 39 7.94 6.44 -16.46
C GLN A 39 8.29 6.36 -17.96
N ALA A 40 8.37 7.52 -18.65
CA ALA A 40 8.68 7.62 -20.08
C ALA A 40 10.18 7.71 -20.39
N SER A 41 11.05 7.05 -19.60
CA SER A 41 12.52 7.09 -19.76
C SER A 41 13.17 8.45 -19.47
N VAL A 42 12.52 9.30 -18.70
CA VAL A 42 13.02 10.59 -18.23
C VAL A 42 13.34 10.51 -16.75
N GLN A 43 14.57 10.84 -16.35
CA GLN A 43 14.88 11.00 -14.94
C GLN A 43 14.27 12.32 -14.43
N THR A 44 13.41 12.24 -13.41
CA THR A 44 12.82 13.43 -12.80
C THR A 44 13.49 13.71 -11.45
N ILE A 45 13.98 14.93 -11.26
CA ILE A 45 14.55 15.44 -10.00
C ILE A 45 13.66 16.58 -9.53
N VAL A 46 13.18 16.48 -8.28
CA VAL A 46 12.27 17.45 -7.68
C VAL A 46 12.82 17.92 -6.36
N THR A 47 12.94 19.24 -6.13
CA THR A 47 13.09 19.78 -4.79
C THR A 47 11.70 20.10 -4.23
N THR A 48 11.46 19.86 -2.96
CA THR A 48 10.14 20.11 -2.37
C THR A 48 10.21 20.27 -0.85
N HIS A 49 9.32 21.08 -0.30
CA HIS A 49 9.02 21.17 1.12
C HIS A 49 7.73 20.42 1.51
N TRP A 50 7.03 19.83 0.55
CA TRP A 50 5.81 19.08 0.79
C TRP A 50 6.08 17.59 1.01
N TYR A 51 6.34 17.21 2.25
CA TYR A 51 6.65 15.82 2.62
C TYR A 51 5.46 14.86 2.54
N GLY A 52 4.23 15.38 2.45
CA GLY A 52 3.01 14.57 2.45
C GLY A 52 2.86 13.61 1.29
N PHE A 53 3.54 13.83 0.16
CA PHE A 53 3.46 12.92 -0.99
C PHE A 53 4.46 11.76 -0.96
N MET A 54 5.56 11.85 -0.19
CA MET A 54 6.60 10.82 -0.18
C MET A 54 6.08 9.41 0.12
N PRO A 55 5.19 9.19 1.11
CA PRO A 55 4.69 7.86 1.41
C PRO A 55 3.82 7.23 0.31
N ILE A 56 3.30 8.04 -0.63
CA ILE A 56 2.43 7.57 -1.70
C ILE A 56 3.17 7.31 -3.02
N VAL A 57 4.41 7.75 -3.14
CA VAL A 57 5.25 7.43 -4.30
C VAL A 57 5.62 5.95 -4.27
N SER A 58 5.53 5.30 -5.42
CA SER A 58 5.75 3.85 -5.54
C SER A 58 7.17 3.50 -5.95
N ASP A 59 7.94 4.46 -6.46
CA ASP A 59 9.32 4.27 -6.89
C ASP A 59 10.10 5.58 -6.82
N GLY A 60 11.35 5.51 -6.40
CA GLY A 60 12.24 6.66 -6.32
C GLY A 60 13.03 6.73 -5.02
N VAL A 61 13.85 7.77 -4.92
CA VAL A 61 14.70 8.03 -3.75
C VAL A 61 14.50 9.47 -3.31
N ALA A 62 14.20 9.68 -2.03
CA ALA A 62 14.24 10.99 -1.41
C ALA A 62 15.62 11.22 -0.77
N ILE A 63 16.22 12.37 -1.03
CA ILE A 63 17.48 12.80 -0.46
C ILE A 63 17.23 13.97 0.47
N TYR A 64 17.38 13.75 1.76
CA TYR A 64 17.29 14.81 2.75
C TYR A 64 18.65 15.47 2.95
N CYS A 65 18.69 16.81 2.78
CA CYS A 65 19.87 17.63 2.90
C CYS A 65 19.82 18.45 4.19
N PRO A 66 20.41 18.02 5.30
CA PRO A 66 20.40 18.77 6.55
C PRO A 66 21.28 20.03 6.45
N LYS A 67 20.87 21.13 7.10
CA LYS A 67 21.56 22.44 7.02
C LYS A 67 22.97 22.45 7.60
N LEU A 68 23.29 21.56 8.52
CA LEU A 68 24.51 21.60 9.33
C LEU A 68 25.33 20.30 9.31
N GLU A 69 24.85 19.27 8.64
CA GLU A 69 25.52 17.97 8.58
C GLU A 69 26.05 17.72 7.18
N THR A 70 27.19 17.04 7.11
CA THR A 70 27.87 16.73 5.84
C THR A 70 27.33 15.48 5.16
N GLU A 71 26.53 14.69 5.85
CA GLU A 71 26.01 13.43 5.33
C GLU A 71 24.57 13.60 4.82
N LEU A 72 24.37 13.21 3.57
CA LEU A 72 23.05 13.13 2.96
C LEU A 72 22.31 11.89 3.46
N ILE A 73 21.05 12.04 3.81
CA ILE A 73 20.20 10.91 4.19
C ILE A 73 19.38 10.48 2.97
N MET A 74 19.58 9.23 2.54
CA MET A 74 18.82 8.63 1.44
C MET A 74 17.70 7.77 1.99
N ILE A 75 16.49 7.90 1.41
CA ILE A 75 15.28 7.19 1.78
C ILE A 75 14.70 6.56 0.52
N ASP A 76 14.59 5.24 0.49
CA ASP A 76 13.89 4.54 -0.59
C ASP A 76 12.37 4.73 -0.42
N LEU A 77 11.72 5.34 -1.42
CA LEU A 77 10.29 5.65 -1.35
C LEU A 77 9.41 4.40 -1.43
N ARG A 78 9.92 3.28 -1.95
CA ARG A 78 9.19 1.99 -1.98
C ARG A 78 9.00 1.42 -0.57
N CYS A 79 9.95 1.66 0.33
CA CYS A 79 9.92 1.24 1.72
C CYS A 79 10.07 2.43 2.70
N PHE A 80 9.47 3.56 2.35
CA PHE A 80 9.58 4.82 3.07
C PHE A 80 9.41 4.69 4.60
N ARG A 81 8.42 3.91 5.06
CA ARG A 81 8.14 3.75 6.48
C ARG A 81 9.22 2.99 7.24
N GLU A 82 9.71 1.92 6.64
CA GLU A 82 10.78 1.09 7.21
C GLU A 82 12.08 1.88 7.28
N ASP A 83 12.41 2.61 6.24
CA ASP A 83 13.60 3.45 6.20
C ASP A 83 13.54 4.57 7.24
N ILE A 84 12.40 5.26 7.37
CA ILE A 84 12.20 6.26 8.43
C ILE A 84 12.31 5.61 9.82
N ALA A 85 11.72 4.44 10.05
CA ALA A 85 11.81 3.74 11.33
C ALA A 85 13.25 3.31 11.67
N LYS A 86 14.01 2.85 10.67
CA LYS A 86 15.43 2.50 10.78
C LYS A 86 16.28 3.72 11.09
N LEU A 87 16.10 4.79 10.33
CA LEU A 87 16.80 6.05 10.53
C LEU A 87 16.55 6.65 11.92
N ARG A 88 15.35 6.55 12.46
CA ARG A 88 15.04 6.93 13.83
C ARG A 88 15.88 6.19 14.86
N LYS A 89 16.02 4.87 14.70
CA LYS A 89 16.81 4.05 15.62
C LYS A 89 18.30 4.41 15.53
N THR A 90 18.83 4.59 14.33
CA THR A 90 20.24 4.89 14.11
C THR A 90 20.64 6.31 14.51
N THR A 91 19.78 7.28 14.30
CA THR A 91 20.03 8.69 14.63
C THR A 91 19.63 9.07 16.08
N GLN A 92 19.20 8.08 16.89
CA GLN A 92 18.72 8.32 18.27
C GLN A 92 17.63 9.41 18.36
N GLY A 93 16.72 9.45 17.38
CA GLY A 93 15.63 10.42 17.33
C GLY A 93 16.01 11.80 16.78
N LYS A 94 17.22 11.98 16.24
CA LYS A 94 17.63 13.24 15.59
C LYS A 94 17.07 13.47 14.20
N LEU A 95 16.24 12.57 13.68
CA LEU A 95 15.45 12.89 12.49
C LEU A 95 14.61 14.13 12.77
N PRO A 96 14.53 15.07 11.82
CA PRO A 96 13.64 16.21 11.96
C PRO A 96 12.23 15.70 12.26
N SER A 97 11.70 16.06 13.43
CA SER A 97 10.32 15.73 13.82
C SER A 97 9.29 16.19 12.78
N ASP A 98 9.69 17.14 11.96
CA ASP A 98 8.90 17.70 10.86
C ASP A 98 8.56 16.68 9.77
N ILE A 99 9.44 15.73 9.46
CA ILE A 99 9.19 14.70 8.43
C ILE A 99 8.01 13.80 8.82
N GLU A 100 7.84 13.55 10.11
CA GLU A 100 6.81 12.61 10.57
C GLU A 100 5.52 13.28 11.02
N LEU A 101 5.60 14.36 11.83
CA LEU A 101 4.42 14.99 12.41
C LEU A 101 3.70 15.92 11.44
N LYS A 102 4.44 16.72 10.68
CA LYS A 102 3.84 17.54 9.61
C LYS A 102 3.31 16.66 8.50
N GLY A 103 4.09 15.64 8.09
CA GLY A 103 3.72 14.76 7.00
C GLY A 103 2.35 14.10 7.17
N LEU A 104 1.97 13.62 8.36
CA LEU A 104 0.69 12.95 8.55
C LEU A 104 -0.50 13.94 8.53
N ASN A 105 -0.38 15.09 9.17
CA ASN A 105 -1.44 16.08 9.16
C ASN A 105 -1.65 16.68 7.77
N ASP A 106 -0.57 17.05 7.09
CA ASP A 106 -0.61 17.59 5.72
C ASP A 106 -1.19 16.55 4.77
N LEU A 107 -0.85 15.29 4.96
CA LEU A 107 -1.35 14.18 4.16
C LEU A 107 -2.85 13.96 4.34
N VAL A 108 -3.37 13.98 5.58
CA VAL A 108 -4.82 13.85 5.83
C VAL A 108 -5.58 15.05 5.28
N GLN A 109 -5.08 16.27 5.44
CA GLN A 109 -5.68 17.46 4.83
C GLN A 109 -5.66 17.36 3.30
N SER A 110 -4.58 16.88 2.74
CA SER A 110 -4.44 16.66 1.30
C SER A 110 -5.42 15.59 0.80
N MET A 111 -5.58 14.50 1.56
CA MET A 111 -6.57 13.46 1.26
C MET A 111 -7.99 14.04 1.25
N ILE A 112 -8.37 14.80 2.29
CA ILE A 112 -9.68 15.45 2.38
C ILE A 112 -9.88 16.38 1.18
N ALA A 113 -8.92 17.26 0.89
CA ALA A 113 -9.00 18.19 -0.24
C ALA A 113 -9.14 17.46 -1.58
N SER A 114 -8.46 16.33 -1.77
CA SER A 114 -8.50 15.56 -3.01
C SER A 114 -9.84 14.84 -3.21
N ILE A 115 -10.47 14.34 -2.14
CA ILE A 115 -11.76 13.63 -2.24
C ILE A 115 -12.97 14.57 -2.26
N THR A 116 -12.86 15.78 -1.73
CA THR A 116 -13.91 16.82 -1.81
C THR A 116 -13.80 17.64 -3.09
N GLY A 117 -12.59 18.06 -3.46
CA GLY A 117 -12.33 18.85 -4.66
C GLY A 117 -12.38 18.05 -5.96
N SER A 118 -12.06 16.77 -5.92
CA SER A 118 -11.98 15.86 -7.06
C SER A 118 -12.39 14.44 -6.69
N ASP A 119 -12.34 13.51 -7.66
CA ASP A 119 -12.73 12.10 -7.50
C ASP A 119 -11.56 11.18 -7.17
N TYR A 120 -10.56 11.67 -6.44
CA TYR A 120 -9.44 10.86 -5.99
C TYR A 120 -9.89 9.74 -5.05
N ARG A 121 -9.17 8.63 -5.11
CA ARG A 121 -9.43 7.44 -4.30
C ARG A 121 -8.19 7.08 -3.50
N TRP A 122 -8.42 6.61 -2.29
CA TRP A 122 -7.34 6.27 -1.39
C TRP A 122 -7.54 4.88 -0.80
N ILE A 123 -6.44 4.13 -0.70
CA ILE A 123 -6.35 2.96 0.16
C ILE A 123 -5.35 3.31 1.25
N VAL A 124 -5.75 3.18 2.52
CA VAL A 124 -4.86 3.32 3.67
C VAL A 124 -4.60 1.93 4.22
N CYS A 125 -3.35 1.50 4.27
CA CYS A 125 -2.93 0.18 4.74
C CYS A 125 -1.90 0.28 5.86
N GLU A 126 -1.57 -0.83 6.48
CA GLU A 126 -0.71 -0.84 7.66
C GLU A 126 0.77 -0.67 7.32
N GLY A 127 1.28 -1.40 6.32
CA GLY A 127 2.70 -1.51 6.03
C GLY A 127 3.10 -1.22 4.59
N SER A 128 4.40 -1.05 4.36
CA SER A 128 4.94 -0.84 3.01
C SER A 128 4.84 -2.09 2.15
N ALA A 129 4.92 -3.29 2.73
CA ALA A 129 4.69 -4.52 2.00
C ALA A 129 3.26 -4.58 1.44
N ASP A 130 2.25 -4.20 2.26
CA ASP A 130 0.85 -4.14 1.82
C ASP A 130 0.71 -3.18 0.64
N LYS A 131 1.36 -1.99 0.73
CA LYS A 131 1.36 -1.02 -0.37
C LYS A 131 1.94 -1.63 -1.65
N ILE A 132 3.04 -2.37 -1.57
CA ILE A 132 3.70 -2.99 -2.74
C ILE A 132 2.72 -3.95 -3.43
N TYR A 133 2.04 -4.83 -2.70
CA TYR A 133 1.05 -5.74 -3.28
C TYR A 133 -0.15 -5.01 -3.87
N LEU A 134 -0.69 -4.02 -3.13
CA LEU A 134 -1.85 -3.25 -3.57
C LEU A 134 -1.52 -2.39 -4.81
N ASP A 135 -0.35 -1.76 -4.85
CA ASP A 135 0.12 -1.02 -6.04
C ASP A 135 0.27 -1.96 -7.24
N PHE A 136 0.81 -3.17 -7.04
CA PHE A 136 0.98 -4.15 -8.10
C PHE A 136 -0.35 -4.54 -8.76
N TYR A 137 -1.36 -4.90 -7.95
CA TYR A 137 -2.63 -5.38 -8.46
C TYR A 137 -3.63 -4.28 -8.83
N LEU A 138 -3.58 -3.12 -8.16
CA LEU A 138 -4.65 -2.13 -8.22
C LEU A 138 -4.22 -0.77 -8.80
N SER A 139 -2.97 -0.61 -9.25
CA SER A 139 -2.46 0.68 -9.75
C SER A 139 -3.36 1.27 -10.85
N ARG A 140 -3.90 2.47 -10.60
CA ARG A 140 -4.79 3.20 -11.52
C ARG A 140 -4.62 4.70 -11.33
N LYS A 141 -4.97 5.48 -12.36
CA LYS A 141 -5.03 6.95 -12.23
C LYS A 141 -5.98 7.37 -11.12
N LYS A 142 -5.58 8.38 -10.37
CA LYS A 142 -6.31 8.95 -9.23
C LYS A 142 -6.53 7.96 -8.06
N LEU A 143 -5.74 6.89 -7.98
CA LEU A 143 -5.68 6.00 -6.84
C LEU A 143 -4.33 6.17 -6.15
N PHE A 144 -4.36 6.47 -4.86
CA PHE A 144 -3.19 6.50 -4.00
C PHE A 144 -3.28 5.45 -2.91
N ILE A 145 -2.16 4.77 -2.65
CA ILE A 145 -2.04 3.77 -1.59
C ILE A 145 -1.07 4.28 -0.55
N LEU A 146 -1.55 4.39 0.69
CA LEU A 146 -0.85 5.02 1.79
C LEU A 146 -0.56 4.02 2.91
N PRO A 147 0.70 3.61 3.12
CA PRO A 147 1.10 2.86 4.30
C PRO A 147 1.30 3.81 5.48
N VAL A 148 0.76 3.46 6.66
CA VAL A 148 0.76 4.39 7.81
C VAL A 148 1.52 3.90 9.03
N GLY A 149 2.07 2.67 8.99
CA GLY A 149 2.90 2.12 10.07
C GLY A 149 2.07 1.53 11.21
N GLY A 150 1.04 0.73 10.86
CA GLY A 150 0.28 -0.12 11.78
C GLY A 150 -1.15 0.31 12.05
N SER A 151 -1.94 -0.61 12.59
CA SER A 151 -3.39 -0.53 12.80
C SER A 151 -3.85 0.71 13.59
N LYS A 152 -3.08 1.14 14.60
CA LYS A 152 -3.41 2.34 15.40
C LYS A 152 -3.45 3.62 14.55
N HIS A 153 -2.55 3.73 13.57
CA HIS A 153 -2.50 4.87 12.67
C HIS A 153 -3.65 4.84 11.64
N VAL A 154 -3.99 3.65 11.12
CA VAL A 154 -5.15 3.47 10.25
C VAL A 154 -6.43 3.94 10.96
N LYS A 155 -6.67 3.45 12.19
CA LYS A 155 -7.82 3.85 13.02
C LYS A 155 -7.83 5.36 13.32
N LYS A 156 -6.65 5.97 13.56
CA LYS A 156 -6.52 7.40 13.81
C LYS A 156 -6.91 8.24 12.60
N ILE A 157 -6.46 7.84 11.40
CA ILE A 157 -6.83 8.50 10.15
C ILE A 157 -8.32 8.38 9.90
N PHE A 158 -8.92 7.20 10.10
CA PHE A 158 -10.36 7.01 9.98
C PHE A 158 -11.15 8.00 10.84
N ARG A 159 -10.79 8.15 12.13
CA ARG A 159 -11.43 9.10 13.04
C ARG A 159 -11.29 10.56 12.58
N TYR A 160 -10.13 10.93 12.06
CA TYR A 160 -9.93 12.29 11.53
C TYR A 160 -10.80 12.56 10.31
N LEU A 161 -10.92 11.57 9.41
CA LEU A 161 -11.78 11.68 8.24
C LEU A 161 -13.26 11.79 8.63
N GLU A 162 -13.73 10.98 9.59
CA GLU A 162 -15.09 11.07 10.11
C GLU A 162 -15.37 12.46 10.66
N MET A 163 -14.51 12.96 11.57
CA MET A 163 -14.70 14.27 12.20
C MET A 163 -14.65 15.43 11.20
N ALA A 164 -13.76 15.37 10.23
CA ALA A 164 -13.56 16.48 9.28
C ALA A 164 -14.62 16.50 8.17
N LEU A 165 -15.26 15.39 7.88
CA LEU A 165 -16.20 15.25 6.75
C LEU A 165 -17.65 15.08 7.21
N ASP A 166 -17.93 15.06 8.50
CA ASP A 166 -19.27 14.85 9.03
C ASP A 166 -20.26 15.91 8.53
N ASP A 167 -19.86 17.16 8.50
CA ASP A 167 -20.69 18.29 8.02
C ASP A 167 -20.63 18.49 6.50
N HIS A 168 -19.77 17.77 5.78
CA HIS A 168 -19.50 17.93 4.34
C HIS A 168 -19.72 16.67 3.51
N ARG A 169 -20.60 15.78 3.98
CA ARG A 169 -20.84 14.47 3.34
C ARG A 169 -21.24 14.55 1.88
N ASP A 170 -22.03 15.56 1.52
CA ASP A 170 -22.55 15.77 0.17
C ASP A 170 -21.46 16.29 -0.81
N ASP A 171 -20.38 16.86 -0.29
CA ASP A 171 -19.28 17.38 -1.09
C ASP A 171 -18.26 16.32 -1.47
N ILE A 172 -18.35 15.11 -0.91
CA ILE A 172 -17.38 14.03 -1.13
C ILE A 172 -17.61 13.37 -2.48
N LYS A 173 -16.68 13.56 -3.40
CA LYS A 173 -16.65 12.98 -4.76
C LYS A 173 -15.79 11.72 -4.83
N GLY A 174 -14.71 11.71 -4.08
CA GLY A 174 -13.76 10.60 -4.01
C GLY A 174 -14.16 9.52 -3.03
N LYS A 175 -13.25 8.59 -2.76
CA LYS A 175 -13.47 7.48 -1.82
C LYS A 175 -12.22 7.14 -1.05
N VAL A 176 -12.38 6.67 0.19
CA VAL A 176 -11.29 6.17 1.03
C VAL A 176 -11.64 4.80 1.57
N PHE A 177 -10.75 3.85 1.33
CA PHE A 177 -10.84 2.52 1.93
C PHE A 177 -9.66 2.34 2.89
N LEU A 178 -9.96 2.01 4.15
CA LEU A 178 -8.96 1.75 5.16
C LEU A 178 -8.93 0.25 5.44
N LEU A 179 -7.77 -0.35 5.23
CA LEU A 179 -7.54 -1.78 5.33
C LEU A 179 -6.70 -2.11 6.56
N LEU A 180 -7.15 -3.09 7.32
CA LEU A 180 -6.49 -3.62 8.50
C LEU A 180 -6.22 -5.11 8.34
N ASP A 181 -5.14 -5.58 8.96
CA ASP A 181 -4.92 -7.00 9.18
C ASP A 181 -5.84 -7.54 10.31
N THR A 182 -6.02 -8.84 10.35
CA THR A 182 -6.59 -9.56 11.51
C THR A 182 -5.47 -10.24 12.25
N ASP A 183 -4.72 -9.48 13.04
CA ASP A 183 -3.61 -9.99 13.83
C ASP A 183 -4.07 -10.50 15.23
N LYS A 184 -3.14 -11.11 15.97
CA LYS A 184 -3.39 -11.62 17.35
C LYS A 184 -3.67 -10.48 18.34
N ALA A 185 -3.30 -9.25 18.02
CA ALA A 185 -3.51 -8.05 18.83
C ALA A 185 -4.75 -7.24 18.37
N PHE A 186 -5.59 -7.84 17.54
CA PHE A 186 -6.79 -7.17 17.03
C PHE A 186 -7.68 -6.68 18.18
N GLU A 187 -7.97 -5.39 18.17
CA GLU A 187 -8.95 -4.76 19.05
C GLU A 187 -10.21 -4.41 18.27
N LYS A 188 -11.37 -4.85 18.78
CA LYS A 188 -12.67 -4.44 18.23
C LYS A 188 -12.75 -2.93 18.10
N TYR A 189 -13.21 -2.47 16.95
CA TYR A 189 -13.42 -1.07 16.67
C TYR A 189 -14.77 -0.86 16.00
N ASP A 190 -15.69 -0.15 16.68
CA ASP A 190 -16.99 0.17 16.13
C ASP A 190 -16.84 1.41 15.24
N ALA A 191 -16.72 1.19 13.94
CA ALA A 191 -16.69 2.26 12.95
C ALA A 191 -18.11 2.77 12.71
N ASN A 192 -18.26 4.07 12.58
CA ASN A 192 -19.51 4.69 12.17
C ASN A 192 -19.58 4.70 10.63
N ASP A 193 -20.46 3.90 10.05
CA ASP A 193 -20.68 3.82 8.59
C ASP A 193 -21.53 4.99 8.04
N SER A 194 -21.54 6.13 8.73
CA SER A 194 -22.36 7.30 8.37
C SER A 194 -21.94 7.95 7.05
N ILE A 195 -20.66 7.80 6.66
CA ILE A 195 -20.10 8.36 5.43
C ILE A 195 -19.86 7.22 4.43
N LYS A 196 -20.76 7.08 3.46
CA LYS A 196 -20.74 5.98 2.47
C LYS A 196 -19.48 5.92 1.61
N GLN A 197 -18.76 7.03 1.47
CA GLN A 197 -17.54 7.15 0.69
C GLN A 197 -16.29 6.70 1.45
N ILE A 198 -16.41 6.43 2.75
CA ILE A 198 -15.30 6.02 3.61
C ILE A 198 -15.66 4.67 4.23
N GLN A 199 -14.79 3.68 4.05
CA GLN A 199 -14.94 2.37 4.67
C GLN A 199 -13.66 1.97 5.38
N ILE A 200 -13.81 1.31 6.54
CA ILE A 200 -12.73 0.63 7.24
C ILE A 200 -13.12 -0.84 7.44
N LYS A 201 -12.29 -1.73 6.91
CA LYS A 201 -12.49 -3.18 7.03
C LYS A 201 -11.17 -3.86 7.30
N ARG A 202 -11.22 -5.11 7.71
CA ARG A 202 -10.06 -5.95 7.92
C ARG A 202 -10.11 -7.19 7.03
N ILE A 203 -8.95 -7.64 6.57
CA ILE A 203 -8.84 -8.91 5.86
C ILE A 203 -8.96 -10.06 6.85
N HIS A 204 -9.61 -11.13 6.41
CA HIS A 204 -9.79 -12.33 7.22
C HIS A 204 -9.93 -13.56 6.32
N ASN A 205 -9.15 -14.60 6.60
CA ASN A 205 -9.30 -15.87 5.94
C ASN A 205 -10.46 -16.66 6.59
N ASP A 206 -11.50 -16.88 5.83
CA ASP A 206 -12.64 -17.69 6.23
C ASP A 206 -12.34 -19.16 5.93
N ILE A 207 -12.18 -19.98 7.00
CA ILE A 207 -11.83 -21.41 6.88
C ILE A 207 -12.98 -22.19 6.25
N ASP A 208 -14.23 -21.88 6.61
CA ASP A 208 -15.40 -22.63 6.15
C ASP A 208 -15.66 -22.42 4.65
N GLU A 209 -15.39 -21.20 4.17
CA GLU A 209 -15.56 -20.85 2.74
C GLU A 209 -14.24 -20.93 1.95
N SER A 210 -13.12 -21.26 2.59
CA SER A 210 -11.78 -21.40 1.98
C SER A 210 -11.37 -20.19 1.14
N LYS A 211 -11.71 -18.99 1.61
CA LYS A 211 -11.43 -17.73 0.92
C LYS A 211 -11.11 -16.58 1.88
N THR A 212 -10.44 -15.57 1.36
CA THR A 212 -10.29 -14.28 2.08
C THR A 212 -11.52 -13.42 1.87
N ILE A 213 -11.99 -12.79 2.95
CA ILE A 213 -13.13 -11.85 2.97
C ILE A 213 -12.77 -10.56 3.70
N LEU A 214 -13.54 -9.51 3.43
CA LEU A 214 -13.41 -8.23 4.13
C LEU A 214 -14.46 -8.12 5.24
N LYS A 215 -14.04 -8.26 6.50
CA LYS A 215 -14.90 -8.18 7.68
C LYS A 215 -14.98 -6.76 8.24
N SER A 216 -16.13 -6.42 8.83
CA SER A 216 -16.27 -5.22 9.66
C SER A 216 -15.31 -5.28 10.85
N THR A 217 -14.77 -4.13 11.24
CA THR A 217 -13.92 -3.98 12.43
C THR A 217 -14.68 -4.19 13.74
N SER A 218 -16.01 -4.16 13.73
CA SER A 218 -16.87 -4.49 14.88
C SER A 218 -17.06 -5.98 15.10
N ASN A 219 -16.78 -6.82 14.09
CA ASN A 219 -16.83 -8.27 14.23
C ASN A 219 -15.71 -8.75 15.16
N THR A 220 -16.01 -9.63 16.12
CA THR A 220 -15.08 -10.08 17.15
C THR A 220 -14.30 -11.33 16.74
N GLU A 221 -14.61 -11.94 15.62
CA GLU A 221 -13.90 -13.11 15.12
C GLU A 221 -12.50 -12.69 14.60
N TYR A 222 -11.48 -13.25 15.22
CA TYR A 222 -10.07 -12.95 14.92
C TYR A 222 -9.25 -14.20 14.56
N HIS A 223 -9.88 -15.35 14.45
CA HIS A 223 -9.21 -16.60 14.12
C HIS A 223 -9.72 -17.15 12.79
N PRO A 224 -8.83 -17.55 11.87
CA PRO A 224 -7.36 -17.46 11.98
C PRO A 224 -6.86 -16.02 11.90
N PRO A 225 -5.74 -15.68 12.55
CA PRO A 225 -5.04 -14.43 12.29
C PRO A 225 -4.71 -14.37 10.79
N THR A 226 -4.86 -13.22 10.19
CA THR A 226 -4.68 -13.05 8.74
C THR A 226 -3.96 -11.74 8.47
N VAL A 227 -2.82 -11.82 7.83
CA VAL A 227 -2.07 -10.67 7.29
C VAL A 227 -2.12 -10.67 5.76
N MET A 228 -1.65 -9.63 5.13
CA MET A 228 -1.71 -9.49 3.66
C MET A 228 -1.09 -10.69 2.94
N GLU A 229 0.05 -11.19 3.40
CA GLU A 229 0.76 -12.31 2.80
C GLU A 229 -0.05 -13.60 2.81
N ASP A 230 -0.89 -13.80 3.82
CA ASP A 230 -1.77 -14.98 3.96
C ASP A 230 -2.83 -15.07 2.87
N THR A 231 -3.08 -13.95 2.18
CA THR A 231 -4.15 -13.80 1.17
C THR A 231 -3.67 -13.87 -0.27
N LEU A 232 -2.38 -14.04 -0.48
CA LEU A 232 -1.75 -14.07 -1.80
C LEU A 232 -2.05 -15.39 -2.54
N ILE A 233 -1.71 -15.39 -3.83
CA ILE A 233 -1.84 -16.57 -4.70
C ILE A 233 -0.79 -17.63 -4.30
N PRO A 234 -1.17 -18.88 -3.97
CA PRO A 234 -0.27 -19.90 -3.42
C PRO A 234 0.95 -20.20 -4.28
N ASN A 235 0.76 -20.38 -5.58
CA ASN A 235 1.85 -20.72 -6.51
C ASN A 235 2.86 -19.58 -6.62
N ASP A 236 2.39 -18.33 -6.71
CA ASP A 236 3.24 -17.15 -6.77
C ASP A 236 3.99 -16.96 -5.46
N PHE A 237 3.30 -17.17 -4.32
CA PHE A 237 3.91 -17.14 -2.99
C PHE A 237 5.04 -18.17 -2.85
N THR A 238 4.78 -19.43 -3.20
CA THR A 238 5.78 -20.50 -3.07
C THR A 238 6.96 -20.30 -4.01
N THR A 239 6.70 -19.86 -5.24
CA THR A 239 7.76 -19.54 -6.20
C THR A 239 8.63 -18.39 -5.68
N THR A 240 8.00 -17.37 -5.08
CA THR A 240 8.71 -16.27 -4.43
C THR A 240 9.53 -16.76 -3.26
N LEU A 241 8.94 -17.56 -2.36
CA LEU A 241 9.64 -18.11 -1.20
C LEU A 241 10.87 -18.92 -1.62
N ARG A 242 10.73 -19.77 -2.65
CA ARG A 242 11.84 -20.56 -3.22
C ARG A 242 13.00 -19.70 -3.71
N SER A 243 12.74 -18.49 -4.20
CA SER A 243 13.81 -17.59 -4.64
C SER A 243 14.77 -17.16 -3.52
N PHE A 244 14.37 -17.33 -2.26
CA PHE A 244 15.18 -17.02 -1.09
C PHE A 244 15.87 -18.26 -0.48
N GLU A 245 15.72 -19.45 -1.07
CA GLU A 245 16.32 -20.68 -0.54
C GLU A 245 17.86 -20.61 -0.43
N SER A 246 18.49 -19.89 -1.35
CA SER A 246 19.95 -19.70 -1.34
C SER A 246 20.37 -18.32 -0.79
N ASP A 247 19.45 -17.54 -0.21
CA ASP A 247 19.75 -16.25 0.38
C ASP A 247 20.55 -16.46 1.70
N PRO A 248 21.69 -15.79 1.90
CA PRO A 248 22.54 -16.01 3.07
C PRO A 248 21.89 -15.61 4.40
N ASP A 249 20.92 -14.71 4.39
CA ASP A 249 20.23 -14.23 5.58
C ASP A 249 18.96 -15.02 5.90
N PHE A 250 18.33 -15.63 4.89
CA PHE A 250 16.98 -16.21 5.01
C PHE A 250 16.88 -17.70 4.64
N GLY A 251 17.85 -18.25 3.90
CA GLY A 251 17.78 -19.59 3.34
C GLY A 251 17.57 -20.69 4.39
N ASP A 252 18.17 -20.58 5.57
CA ASP A 252 18.02 -21.55 6.67
C ASP A 252 16.58 -21.63 7.20
N TYR A 253 15.78 -20.57 7.06
CA TYR A 253 14.36 -20.54 7.44
C TYR A 253 13.48 -21.04 6.29
N VAL A 254 13.86 -20.77 5.05
CA VAL A 254 13.04 -21.01 3.85
C VAL A 254 12.98 -22.49 3.49
N GLY A 255 14.11 -23.22 3.50
CA GLY A 255 14.18 -24.63 3.08
C GLY A 255 13.16 -25.52 3.80
N PRO A 256 13.15 -25.56 5.13
CA PRO A 256 12.20 -26.37 5.90
C PRO A 256 10.71 -26.00 5.64
N LEU A 257 10.43 -24.74 5.34
CA LEU A 257 9.07 -24.30 5.04
C LEU A 257 8.61 -24.78 3.66
N LEU A 258 9.50 -24.75 2.65
CA LEU A 258 9.20 -25.26 1.31
C LEU A 258 8.89 -26.75 1.33
N ASP A 259 9.58 -27.51 2.17
CA ASP A 259 9.32 -28.96 2.34
C ASP A 259 7.97 -29.24 3.01
N ALA A 260 7.47 -28.30 3.80
CA ALA A 260 6.23 -28.45 4.56
C ALA A 260 4.98 -27.97 3.78
N ILE A 261 5.16 -27.07 2.79
CA ILE A 261 4.05 -26.53 2.00
C ILE A 261 3.43 -27.61 1.12
N ASN A 262 2.12 -27.85 1.29
CA ASN A 262 1.31 -28.65 0.39
C ASN A 262 0.58 -27.76 -0.64
N HIS A 263 0.45 -28.23 -1.89
CA HIS A 263 -0.08 -27.44 -3.01
C HIS A 263 -1.45 -27.93 -3.51
N ASP A 264 -2.23 -28.62 -2.68
CA ASP A 264 -3.45 -29.28 -3.12
C ASP A 264 -4.61 -28.33 -3.50
N HIS A 265 -4.50 -27.02 -3.18
CA HIS A 265 -5.60 -26.06 -3.33
C HIS A 265 -5.15 -24.73 -3.95
N GLU A 266 -4.92 -24.72 -5.26
CA GLU A 266 -4.41 -23.53 -5.99
C GLU A 266 -5.36 -22.31 -5.97
N ASP A 267 -6.67 -22.54 -5.80
CA ASP A 267 -7.70 -21.49 -5.80
C ASP A 267 -7.91 -20.84 -4.40
N TRP A 268 -7.27 -21.37 -3.37
CA TRP A 268 -7.41 -20.86 -2.00
C TRP A 268 -6.35 -19.78 -1.72
N PRO A 269 -6.56 -18.90 -0.71
CA PRO A 269 -5.50 -18.01 -0.26
C PRO A 269 -4.33 -18.80 0.34
N ALA A 270 -3.12 -18.27 0.19
CA ALA A 270 -1.87 -18.96 0.51
C ALA A 270 -1.86 -19.67 1.88
N ALA A 271 -2.25 -18.96 2.95
CA ALA A 271 -2.23 -19.56 4.28
C ALA A 271 -3.20 -20.73 4.47
N LEU A 272 -4.34 -20.73 3.76
CA LEU A 272 -5.29 -21.84 3.78
C LEU A 272 -4.88 -22.98 2.86
N ALA A 273 -4.24 -22.65 1.72
CA ALA A 273 -3.80 -23.64 0.74
C ALA A 273 -2.64 -24.51 1.24
N PHE A 274 -1.77 -23.97 2.10
CA PHE A 274 -0.55 -24.64 2.52
C PHE A 274 -0.76 -25.70 3.59
N ASP A 275 -1.88 -25.71 4.30
CA ASP A 275 -2.22 -26.65 5.39
C ASP A 275 -1.06 -26.87 6.40
N LEU A 276 -0.41 -25.78 6.78
CA LEU A 276 0.74 -25.81 7.68
C LEU A 276 0.32 -26.16 9.11
N ARG A 277 1.09 -27.02 9.76
CA ARG A 277 0.92 -27.31 11.19
C ARG A 277 1.29 -26.09 12.04
N THR A 278 0.84 -26.05 13.27
CA THR A 278 1.09 -24.92 14.19
C THR A 278 2.57 -24.56 14.33
N THR A 279 3.48 -25.55 14.29
CA THR A 279 4.93 -25.32 14.34
C THR A 279 5.45 -24.61 13.09
N GLU A 280 4.98 -25.03 11.94
CA GLU A 280 5.35 -24.49 10.63
C GLU A 280 4.75 -23.08 10.42
N GLN A 281 3.50 -22.86 10.86
CA GLN A 281 2.89 -21.53 10.89
C GLN A 281 3.71 -20.55 11.74
N ARG A 282 4.22 -21.01 12.90
CA ARG A 282 5.09 -20.17 13.73
C ARG A 282 6.42 -19.88 13.05
N SER A 283 7.03 -20.86 12.38
CA SER A 283 8.26 -20.64 11.62
C SER A 283 8.05 -19.67 10.46
N MET A 284 6.89 -19.70 9.79
CA MET A 284 6.52 -18.73 8.77
C MET A 284 6.39 -17.33 9.38
N GLU A 285 5.68 -17.19 10.52
CA GLU A 285 5.60 -15.90 11.24
C GLU A 285 6.99 -15.39 11.64
N GLU A 286 7.89 -16.25 12.11
CA GLU A 286 9.26 -15.90 12.49
C GLU A 286 10.05 -15.37 11.28
N LEU A 287 9.96 -16.04 10.14
CA LEU A 287 10.61 -15.60 8.89
C LEU A 287 10.12 -14.20 8.46
N PHE A 288 8.80 -13.98 8.44
CA PHE A 288 8.24 -12.68 8.04
C PHE A 288 8.51 -11.57 9.08
N ASN A 289 8.86 -11.92 10.31
CA ASN A 289 9.29 -10.96 11.33
C ASN A 289 10.79 -10.64 11.29
N LEU A 290 11.59 -11.35 10.48
CA LEU A 290 12.99 -11.00 10.30
C LEU A 290 13.14 -9.61 9.67
N PRO A 291 14.10 -8.81 10.12
CA PRO A 291 14.29 -7.45 9.63
C PRO A 291 14.44 -7.39 8.10
N GLY A 292 13.53 -6.70 7.43
CA GLY A 292 13.57 -6.46 5.99
C GLY A 292 13.03 -7.60 5.12
N PHE A 293 12.78 -8.80 5.66
CA PHE A 293 12.27 -9.93 4.86
C PHE A 293 10.93 -9.60 4.21
N LYS A 294 9.96 -9.11 4.98
CA LYS A 294 8.59 -8.80 4.51
C LYS A 294 8.58 -7.91 3.25
N VAL A 295 9.40 -6.86 3.25
CA VAL A 295 9.51 -5.94 2.09
C VAL A 295 10.26 -6.59 0.93
N LYS A 296 11.37 -7.29 1.21
CA LYS A 296 12.12 -8.02 0.17
C LYS A 296 11.24 -9.06 -0.52
N PHE A 297 10.45 -9.80 0.26
CA PHE A 297 9.49 -10.78 -0.24
C PHE A 297 8.44 -10.11 -1.12
N ALA A 298 7.83 -9.00 -0.67
CA ALA A 298 6.82 -8.27 -1.43
C ALA A 298 7.37 -7.77 -2.78
N LEU A 299 8.57 -7.17 -2.78
CA LEU A 299 9.22 -6.74 -4.02
C LEU A 299 9.47 -7.93 -4.97
N LYS A 300 10.00 -9.04 -4.44
CA LYS A 300 10.27 -10.23 -5.24
C LYS A 300 8.99 -10.89 -5.76
N TYR A 301 7.94 -10.88 -4.96
CA TYR A 301 6.62 -11.38 -5.36
C TYR A 301 6.10 -10.63 -6.59
N THR A 302 6.20 -9.31 -6.62
CA THR A 302 5.73 -8.51 -7.78
C THR A 302 6.56 -8.69 -9.05
N GLU A 303 7.78 -9.24 -8.96
CA GLU A 303 8.58 -9.63 -10.13
C GLU A 303 8.15 -10.98 -10.73
N ILE A 304 7.53 -11.85 -9.92
CA ILE A 304 7.20 -13.24 -10.26
C ILE A 304 5.72 -13.41 -10.59
N ALA A 305 4.84 -12.76 -9.81
CA ALA A 305 3.40 -12.92 -9.92
C ALA A 305 2.81 -12.36 -11.21
N ASP A 306 1.72 -12.96 -11.67
CA ASP A 306 0.93 -12.44 -12.79
C ASP A 306 -0.06 -11.39 -12.27
N VAL A 307 0.10 -10.15 -12.73
CA VAL A 307 -0.79 -9.02 -12.37
C VAL A 307 -2.26 -9.26 -12.73
N SER A 308 -2.54 -10.15 -13.69
CA SER A 308 -3.91 -10.50 -14.07
C SER A 308 -4.59 -11.47 -13.09
N ASN A 309 -3.81 -12.20 -12.29
CA ASN A 309 -4.31 -13.15 -11.30
C ASN A 309 -4.54 -12.47 -9.93
N ILE A 310 -5.57 -11.63 -9.86
CA ILE A 310 -5.85 -10.80 -8.69
C ILE A 310 -6.50 -11.65 -7.58
N PRO A 311 -6.03 -11.59 -6.31
CA PRO A 311 -6.71 -12.21 -5.18
C PRO A 311 -8.18 -11.78 -5.09
N LEU A 312 -9.10 -12.74 -4.99
CA LEU A 312 -10.55 -12.52 -5.17
C LEU A 312 -11.13 -11.42 -4.26
N TRP A 313 -10.65 -11.31 -3.02
CA TRP A 313 -11.11 -10.30 -2.07
C TRP A 313 -10.84 -8.87 -2.52
N MET A 314 -9.80 -8.65 -3.34
CA MET A 314 -9.48 -7.33 -3.89
C MET A 314 -10.52 -6.81 -4.88
N ASN A 315 -11.38 -7.70 -5.42
CA ASN A 315 -12.50 -7.29 -6.26
C ASN A 315 -13.53 -6.47 -5.47
N GLU A 316 -13.83 -6.86 -4.21
CA GLU A 316 -14.76 -6.08 -3.35
C GLU A 316 -14.21 -4.67 -3.09
N LEU A 317 -12.92 -4.56 -2.84
CA LEU A 317 -12.23 -3.28 -2.66
C LEU A 317 -12.29 -2.45 -3.96
N THR A 318 -12.05 -3.09 -5.10
CA THR A 318 -12.12 -2.44 -6.42
C THR A 318 -13.54 -1.97 -6.73
N ASP A 319 -14.55 -2.78 -6.46
CA ASP A 319 -15.97 -2.42 -6.68
C ASP A 319 -16.40 -1.26 -5.79
N PHE A 320 -15.92 -1.21 -4.55
CA PHE A 320 -16.14 -0.05 -3.70
C PHE A 320 -15.49 1.20 -4.28
N LEU A 321 -14.21 1.15 -4.63
CA LEU A 321 -13.46 2.31 -5.10
C LEU A 321 -13.94 2.77 -6.49
N PHE A 322 -14.25 1.84 -7.40
CA PHE A 322 -14.57 2.07 -8.81
C PHE A 322 -15.90 1.43 -9.21
N PRO A 323 -17.02 1.85 -8.63
CA PRO A 323 -18.31 1.25 -8.94
C PRO A 323 -18.64 1.38 -10.42
N VAL A 324 -19.02 0.26 -11.05
CA VAL A 324 -19.52 0.28 -12.42
C VAL A 324 -20.87 1.00 -12.41
N ILE A 325 -20.91 2.19 -12.98
CA ILE A 325 -22.17 2.92 -13.17
C ILE A 325 -23.01 2.15 -14.20
N ARG A 326 -23.85 1.23 -13.74
CA ARG A 326 -24.88 0.65 -14.60
C ARG A 326 -25.85 1.78 -14.96
N LYS A 327 -25.76 2.32 -16.18
CA LYS A 327 -26.77 3.25 -16.71
C LYS A 327 -28.13 2.53 -16.58
N SER A 328 -28.99 3.03 -15.69
CA SER A 328 -30.37 2.58 -15.60
C SER A 328 -30.98 2.80 -16.99
N ARG A 329 -31.40 1.73 -17.66
CA ARG A 329 -32.24 1.84 -18.85
C ARG A 329 -33.54 2.53 -18.37
N THR A 330 -33.62 3.82 -18.62
CA THR A 330 -34.91 4.54 -18.48
C THR A 330 -35.87 3.88 -19.45
N ASN A 331 -36.80 3.12 -18.91
CA ASN A 331 -37.98 2.70 -19.64
C ASN A 331 -38.68 3.96 -20.10
N LYS A 332 -38.58 4.32 -21.38
CA LYS A 332 -39.49 5.26 -21.99
C LYS A 332 -40.88 4.67 -21.89
N PRO A 333 -41.85 5.38 -21.30
CA PRO A 333 -43.25 4.95 -21.41
C PRO A 333 -43.62 4.97 -22.89
N ARG A 334 -44.16 3.85 -23.37
CA ARG A 334 -44.85 3.81 -24.68
C ARG A 334 -46.14 4.61 -24.51
N GLY A 335 -46.20 5.76 -25.14
CA GLY A 335 -47.46 6.45 -25.45
C GLY A 335 -48.13 5.77 -26.64
#